data_97afb29474be6ed1474b520bf5f523ac
#
_entry.id   97afb29474be6ed1474b520bf5f523ac
#
_cell.length_a   1.000
_cell.length_b   1.000
_cell.length_c   1.000
_cell.angle_alpha   90.00
_cell.angle_beta   90.00
_cell.angle_gamma   90.00
#
_symmetry.space_group_name_H-M   'P 1'
#
loop_
_entity.id
_entity.type
_entity.pdbx_description
1 polymer ?
#
loop_
_entity_poly.entity_id
_entity_poly.type
_entity_poly.pdbx_seq_one_letter_code
_entity_poly.pdbx_strand_id
1 'polypeptide(L)'
;MKGLKILICITILGTAELQAQATRTDPIDVQGWFGAGLDFDLPKKWQAGIEYQSRVENNVKTLKGSYYSFSLEKEIVKHITVLGQYRLSKVQGEQFSRFGFGLTLDKKLGKIKTDLRFLYQNKQLDLVDPINREAPDNYLRARLRARKELSKELDLIASFEPIYRVQQGVKIDNYRIQGGVRLHFNKAASLDIFYLNRPDYFKSYKRQYHVFGTAFSYEFKIKKR
;
A
#
# COMPACT_ATOMS: atom_id res chain seq x y z
N MET A 1 39.19 -5.17 -4.50
CA MET A 1 37.78 -5.39 -4.92
C MET A 1 37.29 -6.68 -4.24
N LYS A 2 36.63 -6.58 -3.09
CA LYS A 2 36.06 -7.74 -2.40
C LYS A 2 34.56 -7.75 -2.66
N GLY A 3 34.11 -8.74 -3.48
CA GLY A 3 32.70 -8.91 -3.83
C GLY A 3 31.89 -9.38 -2.62
N LEU A 4 30.99 -8.56 -2.15
CA LEU A 4 29.98 -8.92 -1.14
C LEU A 4 28.94 -9.80 -1.82
N LYS A 5 29.01 -11.11 -1.61
CA LYS A 5 27.96 -12.06 -2.00
C LYS A 5 26.80 -11.86 -1.06
N ILE A 6 25.75 -11.16 -1.51
CA ILE A 6 24.47 -11.06 -0.80
C ILE A 6 23.75 -12.38 -1.02
N LEU A 7 23.76 -13.23 0.01
CA LEU A 7 22.98 -14.45 0.07
C LEU A 7 21.52 -14.06 0.33
N ILE A 8 20.69 -14.05 -0.72
CA ILE A 8 19.25 -13.89 -0.57
C ILE A 8 18.70 -15.23 -0.05
N CYS A 9 18.51 -15.33 1.26
CA CYS A 9 17.71 -16.40 1.86
C CYS A 9 16.23 -16.13 1.56
N ILE A 10 15.72 -16.71 0.48
CA ILE A 10 14.28 -16.85 0.26
C ILE A 10 13.83 -18.00 1.16
N THR A 11 13.41 -17.70 2.38
CA THR A 11 12.69 -18.65 3.21
C THR A 11 11.29 -18.81 2.66
N ILE A 12 11.06 -19.91 1.95
CA ILE A 12 9.73 -20.40 1.60
C ILE A 12 9.09 -20.82 2.93
N LEU A 13 8.23 -19.96 3.48
CA LEU A 13 7.38 -20.32 4.61
C LEU A 13 6.35 -21.32 4.11
N GLY A 14 6.60 -22.59 4.43
CA GLY A 14 5.64 -23.66 4.23
C GLY A 14 4.31 -23.32 4.91
N THR A 15 3.23 -23.53 4.19
CA THR A 15 1.85 -23.39 4.65
C THR A 15 1.53 -24.44 5.69
N ALA A 16 1.70 -24.11 6.98
CA ALA A 16 1.05 -24.83 8.05
C ALA A 16 -0.37 -24.28 8.18
N GLU A 17 -1.36 -25.01 7.72
CA GLU A 17 -2.77 -24.75 8.01
C GLU A 17 -3.02 -25.05 9.49
N LEU A 18 -2.77 -24.08 10.35
CA LEU A 18 -3.30 -24.06 11.71
C LEU A 18 -4.66 -23.35 11.65
N GLN A 19 -5.72 -24.13 11.54
CA GLN A 19 -7.09 -23.68 11.83
C GLN A 19 -7.21 -23.43 13.33
N ALA A 20 -6.75 -22.30 13.80
CA ALA A 20 -7.14 -21.78 15.11
C ALA A 20 -8.36 -20.87 14.87
N GLN A 21 -9.53 -21.33 15.27
CA GLN A 21 -10.71 -20.48 15.46
C GLN A 21 -10.39 -19.49 16.60
N ALA A 22 -9.72 -18.39 16.26
CA ALA A 22 -9.50 -17.30 17.19
C ALA A 22 -10.82 -16.55 17.33
N THR A 23 -11.42 -16.60 18.50
CA THR A 23 -12.50 -15.72 18.90
C THR A 23 -12.03 -14.26 18.71
N ARG A 24 -12.66 -13.55 17.79
CA ARG A 24 -12.30 -12.21 17.29
C ARG A 24 -12.66 -11.08 18.29
N THR A 25 -12.29 -11.21 19.54
CA THR A 25 -12.72 -10.32 20.62
C THR A 25 -11.68 -9.27 21.04
N ASP A 26 -10.43 -9.39 20.63
CA ASP A 26 -9.41 -8.42 21.01
C ASP A 26 -9.60 -7.08 20.30
N PRO A 27 -9.65 -5.96 21.05
CA PRO A 27 -9.77 -4.62 20.48
C PRO A 27 -8.51 -4.19 19.72
N ILE A 28 -7.40 -4.88 19.93
CA ILE A 28 -6.09 -4.61 19.30
C ILE A 28 -5.66 -5.83 18.48
N ASP A 29 -5.20 -5.60 17.25
CA ASP A 29 -4.64 -6.65 16.39
C ASP A 29 -3.30 -6.20 15.82
N VAL A 30 -2.28 -7.03 15.96
CA VAL A 30 -0.96 -6.83 15.35
C VAL A 30 -0.92 -7.54 14.01
N GLN A 31 -0.57 -6.80 12.97
CA GLN A 31 -0.53 -7.29 11.58
C GLN A 31 0.87 -7.16 11.00
N GLY A 32 1.20 -8.07 10.07
CA GLY A 32 2.38 -7.98 9.22
C GLY A 32 1.99 -7.72 7.77
N TRP A 33 2.63 -6.72 7.11
CA TRP A 33 2.43 -6.45 5.70
C TRP A 33 3.76 -6.55 4.96
N PHE A 34 3.82 -7.41 3.94
CA PHE A 34 5.02 -7.70 3.18
C PHE A 34 4.76 -7.44 1.70
N GLY A 35 5.51 -6.54 1.09
CA GLY A 35 5.30 -6.13 -0.28
C GLY A 35 6.56 -6.22 -1.14
N ALA A 36 6.35 -6.37 -2.44
CA ALA A 36 7.36 -6.18 -3.47
C ALA A 36 6.74 -5.47 -4.67
N GLY A 37 7.46 -4.53 -5.26
CA GLY A 37 6.99 -3.72 -6.38
C GLY A 37 8.04 -3.53 -7.46
N LEU A 38 7.56 -3.36 -8.69
CA LEU A 38 8.33 -2.98 -9.87
C LEU A 38 7.72 -1.70 -10.41
N ASP A 39 8.55 -0.67 -10.54
CA ASP A 39 8.17 0.62 -11.09
C ASP A 39 8.88 0.82 -12.44
N PHE A 40 8.17 1.30 -13.44
CA PHE A 40 8.66 1.54 -14.79
C PHE A 40 8.55 3.03 -15.10
N ASP A 41 9.69 3.70 -15.20
CA ASP A 41 9.80 5.10 -15.59
C ASP A 41 9.77 5.16 -17.14
N LEU A 42 8.64 5.62 -17.68
CA LEU A 42 8.33 5.60 -19.11
C LEU A 42 8.56 6.98 -19.75
N PRO A 43 8.75 7.06 -21.11
CA PRO A 43 8.84 8.32 -21.80
C PRO A 43 7.62 9.23 -21.58
N LYS A 44 7.79 10.54 -21.80
CA LYS A 44 6.73 11.57 -21.68
C LYS A 44 6.10 11.67 -20.30
N LYS A 45 6.90 11.41 -19.25
CA LYS A 45 6.48 11.52 -17.83
C LYS A 45 5.36 10.54 -17.43
N TRP A 46 5.30 9.40 -18.05
CA TRP A 46 4.48 8.29 -17.62
C TRP A 46 5.26 7.43 -16.62
N GLN A 47 4.55 6.87 -15.66
CA GLN A 47 5.04 5.84 -14.74
C GLN A 47 4.02 4.70 -14.69
N ALA A 48 4.49 3.45 -14.75
CA ALA A 48 3.67 2.28 -14.51
C ALA A 48 4.23 1.51 -13.31
N GLY A 49 3.35 0.92 -12.51
CA GLY A 49 3.76 0.14 -11.33
C GLY A 49 3.00 -1.17 -11.22
N ILE A 50 3.68 -2.20 -10.75
CA ILE A 50 3.10 -3.49 -10.36
C ILE A 50 3.56 -3.76 -8.93
N GLU A 51 2.63 -4.05 -8.04
CA GLU A 51 2.92 -4.34 -6.63
C GLU A 51 2.20 -5.63 -6.20
N TYR A 52 2.92 -6.50 -5.53
CA TYR A 52 2.38 -7.61 -4.74
C TYR A 52 2.48 -7.28 -3.26
N GLN A 53 1.44 -7.58 -2.49
CA GLN A 53 1.47 -7.46 -1.05
C GLN A 53 0.78 -8.66 -0.40
N SER A 54 1.43 -9.29 0.57
CA SER A 54 0.87 -10.27 1.49
C SER A 54 0.59 -9.62 2.83
N ARG A 55 -0.50 -9.99 3.48
CA ARG A 55 -0.85 -9.51 4.82
C ARG A 55 -1.17 -10.65 5.75
N VAL A 56 -0.67 -10.57 6.97
CA VAL A 56 -1.00 -11.47 8.07
C VAL A 56 -1.70 -10.69 9.18
N GLU A 57 -2.63 -11.33 9.87
CA GLU A 57 -3.46 -10.76 10.94
C GLU A 57 -3.53 -11.69 12.15
N ASN A 58 -4.35 -11.38 13.15
CA ASN A 58 -4.50 -12.15 14.38
C ASN A 58 -3.16 -12.29 15.11
N ASN A 59 -2.52 -11.16 15.44
CA ASN A 59 -1.20 -11.12 16.07
C ASN A 59 -0.15 -11.90 15.24
N VAL A 60 -0.15 -11.68 13.92
CA VAL A 60 0.77 -12.27 12.92
C VAL A 60 0.65 -13.80 12.79
N LYS A 61 -0.48 -14.39 13.19
CA LYS A 61 -0.68 -15.85 13.17
C LYS A 61 -1.38 -16.37 11.92
N THR A 62 -2.18 -15.53 11.23
CA THR A 62 -3.06 -15.98 10.16
C THR A 62 -2.85 -15.14 8.90
N LEU A 63 -2.72 -15.80 7.74
CA LEU A 63 -2.70 -15.12 6.46
C LEU A 63 -4.06 -14.45 6.22
N LYS A 64 -4.07 -13.12 6.14
CA LYS A 64 -5.27 -12.35 5.80
C LYS A 64 -5.60 -12.44 4.32
N GLY A 65 -4.58 -12.31 3.47
CA GLY A 65 -4.74 -12.37 2.03
C GLY A 65 -3.60 -11.75 1.25
N SER A 66 -3.74 -11.86 -0.08
CA SER A 66 -2.80 -11.38 -1.08
C SER A 66 -3.42 -10.31 -1.95
N TYR A 67 -2.63 -9.33 -2.36
CA TYR A 67 -3.05 -8.15 -3.10
C TYR A 67 -2.11 -7.93 -4.27
N TYR A 68 -2.65 -7.78 -5.47
CA TYR A 68 -1.94 -7.44 -6.70
C TYR A 68 -2.44 -6.09 -7.17
N SER A 69 -1.56 -5.12 -7.29
CA SER A 69 -1.89 -3.74 -7.67
C SER A 69 -1.17 -3.37 -8.94
N PHE A 70 -1.89 -2.71 -9.83
CA PHE A 70 -1.37 -2.12 -11.06
C PHE A 70 -1.64 -0.62 -10.99
N SER A 71 -0.67 0.21 -11.34
CA SER A 71 -0.83 1.64 -11.38
C SER A 71 -0.29 2.22 -12.68
N LEU A 72 -0.92 3.29 -13.12
CA LEU A 72 -0.46 4.11 -14.23
C LEU A 72 -0.58 5.57 -13.80
N GLU A 73 0.55 6.28 -13.84
CA GLU A 73 0.64 7.66 -13.41
C GLU A 73 1.18 8.53 -14.54
N LYS A 74 0.73 9.79 -14.62
CA LYS A 74 1.25 10.77 -15.56
C LYS A 74 1.37 12.15 -14.92
N GLU A 75 2.56 12.73 -14.94
CA GLU A 75 2.75 14.13 -14.63
C GLU A 75 2.19 14.97 -15.81
N ILE A 76 1.04 15.62 -15.60
CA ILE A 76 0.36 16.44 -16.61
C ILE A 76 0.93 17.86 -16.68
N VAL A 77 1.24 18.44 -15.53
CA VAL A 77 2.01 19.66 -15.36
C VAL A 77 2.99 19.47 -14.22
N LYS A 78 3.97 20.35 -14.09
CA LYS A 78 4.96 20.28 -13.02
C LYS A 78 4.26 20.22 -11.66
N HIS A 79 4.63 19.20 -10.85
CA HIS A 79 4.07 18.94 -9.52
C HIS A 79 2.63 18.42 -9.46
N ILE A 80 2.00 18.12 -10.60
CA ILE A 80 0.66 17.55 -10.65
C ILE A 80 0.68 16.25 -11.45
N THR A 81 0.42 15.14 -10.78
CA THR A 81 0.37 13.80 -11.35
C THR A 81 -1.03 13.24 -11.24
N VAL A 82 -1.62 12.80 -12.34
CA VAL A 82 -2.85 12.00 -12.34
C VAL A 82 -2.51 10.52 -12.23
N LEU A 83 -3.39 9.75 -11.61
CA LEU A 83 -3.16 8.36 -11.27
C LEU A 83 -4.41 7.55 -11.56
N GLY A 84 -4.24 6.44 -12.27
CA GLY A 84 -5.18 5.32 -12.34
C GLY A 84 -4.59 4.11 -11.64
N GLN A 85 -5.39 3.36 -10.90
CA GLN A 85 -4.95 2.11 -10.27
C GLN A 85 -6.02 1.04 -10.33
N TYR A 86 -5.58 -0.20 -10.42
CA TYR A 86 -6.41 -1.38 -10.31
C TYR A 86 -5.79 -2.36 -9.31
N ARG A 87 -6.61 -2.93 -8.44
CA ARG A 87 -6.15 -3.92 -7.46
C ARG A 87 -7.05 -5.14 -7.45
N LEU A 88 -6.44 -6.30 -7.60
CA LEU A 88 -7.04 -7.59 -7.30
C LEU A 88 -6.60 -8.03 -5.90
N SER A 89 -7.49 -8.62 -5.16
CA SER A 89 -7.15 -9.17 -3.84
C SER A 89 -7.94 -10.43 -3.56
N LYS A 90 -7.26 -11.41 -2.94
CA LYS A 90 -7.87 -12.59 -2.36
C LYS A 90 -7.73 -12.51 -0.85
N VAL A 91 -8.86 -12.40 -0.14
CA VAL A 91 -8.90 -12.15 1.31
C VAL A 91 -9.85 -13.15 1.93
N GLN A 92 -9.35 -14.05 2.78
CA GLN A 92 -10.15 -15.07 3.47
C GLN A 92 -11.01 -15.94 2.51
N GLY A 93 -10.46 -16.25 1.33
CA GLY A 93 -11.15 -17.03 0.29
C GLY A 93 -11.93 -16.20 -0.72
N GLU A 94 -12.35 -15.00 -0.39
CA GLU A 94 -13.11 -14.10 -1.27
C GLU A 94 -12.18 -13.29 -2.18
N GLN A 95 -12.66 -13.00 -3.39
CA GLN A 95 -11.95 -12.17 -4.36
C GLN A 95 -12.58 -10.78 -4.44
N PHE A 96 -11.73 -9.76 -4.44
CA PHE A 96 -12.17 -8.38 -4.59
C PHE A 96 -11.39 -7.71 -5.70
N SER A 97 -12.09 -6.87 -6.46
CA SER A 97 -11.44 -5.90 -7.34
C SER A 97 -11.62 -4.49 -6.79
N ARG A 98 -10.67 -3.62 -7.10
CA ARG A 98 -10.72 -2.21 -6.71
C ARG A 98 -10.14 -1.35 -7.82
N PHE A 99 -10.95 -0.44 -8.32
CA PHE A 99 -10.50 0.64 -9.21
C PHE A 99 -10.26 1.91 -8.41
N GLY A 100 -9.31 2.70 -8.84
CA GLY A 100 -9.02 3.99 -8.24
C GLY A 100 -8.56 5.01 -9.26
N PHE A 101 -9.01 6.26 -9.07
CA PHE A 101 -8.55 7.42 -9.83
C PHE A 101 -8.17 8.51 -8.85
N GLY A 102 -7.09 9.21 -9.16
CA GLY A 102 -6.62 10.22 -8.23
C GLY A 102 -5.67 11.22 -8.85
N LEU A 103 -5.26 12.11 -7.97
CA LEU A 103 -4.35 13.19 -8.30
C LEU A 103 -3.35 13.33 -7.13
N THR A 104 -2.10 13.54 -7.46
CA THR A 104 -1.02 13.81 -6.51
C THR A 104 -0.44 15.19 -6.79
N LEU A 105 -0.33 15.99 -5.74
CA LEU A 105 0.38 17.26 -5.72
C LEU A 105 1.68 17.06 -4.95
N ASP A 106 2.83 17.30 -5.58
CA ASP A 106 4.12 17.18 -4.91
C ASP A 106 4.81 18.54 -4.75
N LYS A 107 5.55 18.68 -3.65
CA LYS A 107 6.37 19.87 -3.39
C LYS A 107 7.61 19.49 -2.59
N LYS A 108 8.72 20.15 -2.93
CA LYS A 108 9.95 20.06 -2.15
C LYS A 108 10.08 21.30 -1.27
N LEU A 109 10.18 21.09 0.04
CA LEU A 109 10.35 22.11 1.07
C LEU A 109 11.74 21.90 1.71
N GLY A 110 12.77 22.56 1.18
CA GLY A 110 14.16 22.33 1.60
C GLY A 110 14.59 20.88 1.35
N LYS A 111 14.95 20.14 2.42
CA LYS A 111 15.32 18.72 2.38
C LYS A 111 14.14 17.75 2.49
N ILE A 112 12.91 18.28 2.65
CA ILE A 112 11.69 17.48 2.80
C ILE A 112 10.95 17.48 1.48
N LYS A 113 10.67 16.29 0.94
CA LYS A 113 9.75 16.08 -0.18
C LYS A 113 8.39 15.74 0.39
N THR A 114 7.35 16.48 -0.02
CA THR A 114 5.97 16.26 0.41
C THR A 114 5.12 15.90 -0.76
N ASP A 115 4.16 15.00 -0.59
CA ASP A 115 3.08 14.74 -1.55
C ASP A 115 1.72 14.73 -0.84
N LEU A 116 0.73 15.31 -1.49
CA LEU A 116 -0.67 15.26 -1.11
C LEU A 116 -1.43 14.54 -2.22
N ARG A 117 -1.96 13.36 -1.92
CA ARG A 117 -2.70 12.51 -2.87
C ARG A 117 -4.16 12.45 -2.50
N PHE A 118 -5.02 12.76 -3.46
CA PHE A 118 -6.46 12.50 -3.40
C PHE A 118 -6.79 11.31 -4.29
N LEU A 119 -7.60 10.38 -3.78
CA LEU A 119 -7.93 9.16 -4.49
C LEU A 119 -9.38 8.77 -4.23
N TYR A 120 -10.15 8.65 -5.29
CA TYR A 120 -11.43 7.94 -5.28
C TYR A 120 -11.20 6.47 -5.56
N GLN A 121 -11.87 5.60 -4.82
CA GLN A 121 -11.79 4.15 -5.01
C GLN A 121 -13.18 3.53 -4.99
N ASN A 122 -13.40 2.61 -5.93
CA ASN A 122 -14.56 1.74 -5.99
C ASN A 122 -14.08 0.31 -5.73
N LYS A 123 -14.60 -0.35 -4.69
CA LYS A 123 -14.30 -1.74 -4.33
C LYS A 123 -15.51 -2.59 -4.62
N GLN A 124 -15.33 -3.66 -5.37
CA GLN A 124 -16.37 -4.64 -5.70
C GLN A 124 -15.99 -6.01 -5.13
N LEU A 125 -16.96 -6.69 -4.56
CA LEU A 125 -16.87 -8.11 -4.23
C LEU A 125 -17.09 -8.87 -5.52
N ASP A 126 -16.28 -9.84 -5.77
CA ASP A 126 -16.28 -10.79 -6.86
C ASP A 126 -16.78 -10.32 -8.24
N LEU A 127 -15.85 -10.34 -9.22
CA LEU A 127 -16.19 -10.11 -10.63
C LEU A 127 -16.78 -11.37 -11.30
N VAL A 128 -16.71 -12.52 -10.64
CA VAL A 128 -17.02 -13.84 -11.22
C VAL A 128 -18.46 -14.24 -11.00
N ASP A 129 -19.10 -13.81 -9.91
CA ASP A 129 -20.51 -14.10 -9.64
C ASP A 129 -21.40 -12.85 -9.80
N PRO A 130 -22.08 -12.69 -10.98
CA PRO A 130 -22.95 -11.53 -11.20
C PRO A 130 -24.26 -11.60 -10.41
N ILE A 131 -24.63 -12.72 -9.82
CA ILE A 131 -25.96 -12.94 -9.19
C ILE A 131 -25.96 -12.40 -7.74
N ASN A 132 -24.81 -12.47 -7.04
CA ASN A 132 -24.68 -12.05 -5.64
C ASN A 132 -23.88 -10.76 -5.44
N ARG A 133 -23.91 -9.84 -6.41
CA ARG A 133 -23.16 -8.57 -6.33
C ARG A 133 -23.76 -7.67 -5.25
N GLU A 134 -23.06 -7.57 -4.13
CA GLU A 134 -23.27 -6.46 -3.20
C GLU A 134 -22.96 -5.12 -3.90
N ALA A 135 -23.67 -4.06 -3.49
CA ALA A 135 -23.36 -2.72 -3.99
C ALA A 135 -21.89 -2.37 -3.72
N PRO A 136 -21.18 -1.80 -4.70
CA PRO A 136 -19.77 -1.51 -4.53
C PRO A 136 -19.52 -0.49 -3.42
N ASP A 137 -18.50 -0.76 -2.63
CA ASP A 137 -18.02 0.19 -1.62
C ASP A 137 -17.21 1.32 -2.27
N ASN A 138 -17.62 2.55 -2.04
CA ASN A 138 -16.93 3.74 -2.54
C ASN A 138 -16.17 4.44 -1.42
N TYR A 139 -14.94 4.84 -1.71
CA TYR A 139 -14.06 5.51 -0.76
C TYR A 139 -13.43 6.76 -1.36
N LEU A 140 -13.32 7.80 -0.54
CA LEU A 140 -12.44 8.94 -0.77
C LEU A 140 -11.27 8.85 0.20
N ARG A 141 -10.07 9.04 -0.32
CA ARG A 141 -8.82 8.99 0.46
C ARG A 141 -8.02 10.24 0.21
N ALA A 142 -7.50 10.85 1.27
CA ALA A 142 -6.55 11.95 1.18
C ALA A 142 -5.29 11.54 1.93
N ARG A 143 -4.13 11.46 1.26
CA ARG A 143 -2.87 11.09 1.90
C ARG A 143 -1.87 12.24 1.82
N LEU A 144 -1.43 12.71 2.97
CA LEU A 144 -0.25 13.55 3.10
C LEU A 144 0.94 12.68 3.45
N ARG A 145 2.01 12.74 2.67
CA ARG A 145 3.27 12.06 2.95
C ARG A 145 4.41 13.05 2.95
N ALA A 146 5.32 12.90 3.89
CA ALA A 146 6.59 13.62 3.97
C ALA A 146 7.74 12.62 3.94
N ARG A 147 8.79 12.95 3.19
CA ARG A 147 10.03 12.18 3.11
C ARG A 147 11.21 13.13 3.28
N LYS A 148 12.10 12.81 4.24
CA LYS A 148 13.31 13.57 4.51
C LYS A 148 14.52 12.69 4.22
N GLU A 149 15.37 13.11 3.29
CA GLU A 149 16.65 12.49 3.01
C GLU A 149 17.60 12.76 4.18
N LEU A 150 18.02 11.69 4.85
CA LEU A 150 19.00 11.74 5.96
C LEU A 150 20.41 11.48 5.43
N SER A 151 20.57 10.50 4.54
CA SER A 151 21.78 10.20 3.80
C SER A 151 21.43 9.75 2.38
N LYS A 152 22.45 9.40 1.55
CA LYS A 152 22.22 8.83 0.21
C LYS A 152 21.54 7.46 0.26
N GLU A 153 21.69 6.75 1.36
CA GLU A 153 21.18 5.39 1.57
C GLU A 153 19.92 5.34 2.42
N LEU A 154 19.54 6.47 3.08
CA LEU A 154 18.48 6.46 4.09
C LEU A 154 17.57 7.68 4.00
N ASP A 155 16.27 7.43 3.83
CA ASP A 155 15.19 8.41 3.98
C ASP A 155 14.33 8.09 5.20
N LEU A 156 13.88 9.12 5.90
CA LEU A 156 12.80 9.04 6.88
C LEU A 156 11.47 9.32 6.18
N ILE A 157 10.45 8.52 6.46
CA ILE A 157 9.12 8.64 5.86
C ILE A 157 8.07 8.77 6.95
N ALA A 158 7.14 9.70 6.77
CA ALA A 158 5.93 9.81 7.57
C ALA A 158 4.73 10.06 6.67
N SER A 159 3.55 9.51 7.02
CA SER A 159 2.32 9.83 6.31
C SER A 159 1.09 9.76 7.20
N PHE A 160 0.09 10.55 6.82
CA PHE A 160 -1.25 10.54 7.39
C PHE A 160 -2.28 10.39 6.27
N GLU A 161 -3.24 9.49 6.43
CA GLU A 161 -4.24 9.18 5.40
C GLU A 161 -5.60 8.91 6.02
N PRO A 162 -6.52 9.89 6.09
CA PRO A 162 -7.94 9.65 6.35
C PRO A 162 -8.60 8.98 5.15
N ILE A 163 -9.52 8.05 5.45
CA ILE A 163 -10.30 7.28 4.48
C ILE A 163 -11.76 7.46 4.83
N TYR A 164 -12.53 7.94 3.86
CA TYR A 164 -13.96 8.17 3.99
C TYR A 164 -14.73 7.17 3.13
N ARG A 165 -15.78 6.58 3.68
CA ARG A 165 -16.77 5.81 2.93
C ARG A 165 -17.86 6.76 2.43
N VAL A 166 -18.27 6.62 1.17
CA VAL A 166 -19.18 7.56 0.48
C VAL A 166 -20.59 6.98 0.29
N GLN A 167 -20.89 5.83 0.86
CA GLN A 167 -22.23 5.24 0.81
C GLN A 167 -23.12 5.87 1.88
N GLN A 168 -24.34 6.25 1.54
CA GLN A 168 -25.32 6.85 2.47
C GLN A 168 -24.79 8.06 3.24
N GLY A 169 -23.99 8.91 2.57
CA GLY A 169 -23.31 10.06 3.14
C GLY A 169 -21.81 9.81 3.37
N VAL A 170 -21.04 10.90 3.51
CA VAL A 170 -19.59 10.83 3.72
C VAL A 170 -19.31 10.60 5.20
N LYS A 171 -18.80 9.42 5.54
CA LYS A 171 -18.41 9.06 6.92
C LYS A 171 -16.95 8.61 6.97
N ILE A 172 -16.26 8.94 8.06
CA ILE A 172 -14.90 8.45 8.27
C ILE A 172 -14.94 6.93 8.49
N ASP A 173 -14.23 6.19 7.66
CA ASP A 173 -14.11 4.73 7.76
C ASP A 173 -12.95 4.36 8.69
N ASN A 174 -11.78 4.89 8.40
CA ASN A 174 -10.58 4.78 9.21
C ASN A 174 -9.59 5.88 8.86
N TYR A 175 -8.53 6.00 9.63
CA TYR A 175 -7.34 6.74 9.22
C TYR A 175 -6.09 5.89 9.40
N ARG A 176 -5.01 6.30 8.77
CA ARG A 176 -3.71 5.65 8.84
C ARG A 176 -2.65 6.66 9.19
N ILE A 177 -1.89 6.38 10.23
CA ILE A 177 -0.66 7.10 10.57
C ILE A 177 0.47 6.13 10.37
N GLN A 178 1.44 6.50 9.53
CA GLN A 178 2.58 5.65 9.21
C GLN A 178 3.87 6.43 9.45
N GLY A 179 4.83 5.77 10.05
CA GLY A 179 6.22 6.21 10.17
C GLY A 179 7.16 5.08 9.77
N GLY A 180 8.30 5.42 9.18
CA GLY A 180 9.26 4.40 8.76
C GLY A 180 10.49 4.97 8.08
N VAL A 181 11.31 4.08 7.58
CA VAL A 181 12.53 4.41 6.85
C VAL A 181 12.56 3.72 5.50
N ARG A 182 13.21 4.38 4.52
CA ARG A 182 13.54 3.79 3.23
C ARG A 182 15.05 3.63 3.13
N LEU A 183 15.48 2.41 2.92
CA LEU A 183 16.87 2.05 2.65
C LEU A 183 17.07 1.96 1.14
N HIS A 184 18.02 2.69 0.60
CA HIS A 184 18.42 2.64 -0.80
C HIS A 184 19.65 1.73 -0.95
N PHE A 185 19.52 0.59 -1.62
CA PHE A 185 20.65 -0.29 -1.94
C PHE A 185 21.45 0.23 -3.12
N ASN A 186 20.76 0.89 -4.06
CA ASN A 186 21.31 1.58 -5.20
C ASN A 186 20.27 2.58 -5.76
N LYS A 187 20.51 3.15 -6.95
CA LYS A 187 19.58 4.12 -7.58
C LYS A 187 18.24 3.53 -8.00
N ALA A 188 18.15 2.20 -8.13
CA ALA A 188 16.96 1.51 -8.61
C ALA A 188 16.25 0.70 -7.50
N ALA A 189 17.00 0.15 -6.53
CA ALA A 189 16.45 -0.76 -5.52
C ALA A 189 16.36 -0.09 -4.16
N SER A 190 15.20 -0.23 -3.52
CA SER A 190 14.95 0.26 -2.16
C SER A 190 14.07 -0.69 -1.34
N LEU A 191 14.17 -0.56 -0.02
CA LEU A 191 13.36 -1.29 0.97
C LEU A 191 12.76 -0.31 1.95
N ASP A 192 11.44 -0.26 2.04
CA ASP A 192 10.71 0.44 3.08
C ASP A 192 10.51 -0.49 4.28
N ILE A 193 10.79 0.00 5.49
CA ILE A 193 10.46 -0.65 6.76
C ILE A 193 9.60 0.35 7.52
N PHE A 194 8.37 -0.03 7.89
CA PHE A 194 7.43 0.92 8.46
C PHE A 194 6.56 0.30 9.56
N TYR A 195 6.11 1.18 10.42
CA TYR A 195 5.02 0.97 11.35
C TYR A 195 3.82 1.81 10.91
N LEU A 196 2.61 1.22 10.95
CA LEU A 196 1.37 1.90 10.62
C LEU A 196 0.33 1.62 11.71
N ASN A 197 -0.27 2.69 12.24
CA ASN A 197 -1.42 2.63 13.12
C ASN A 197 -2.71 2.90 12.32
N ARG A 198 -3.72 2.04 12.50
CA ARG A 198 -5.02 2.15 11.83
C ARG A 198 -6.15 1.80 12.78
N PRO A 199 -6.80 2.77 13.41
CA PRO A 199 -8.08 2.55 14.07
C PRO A 199 -9.20 2.40 13.03
N ASP A 200 -10.17 1.52 13.33
CA ASP A 200 -11.34 1.27 12.50
C ASP A 200 -12.56 1.83 13.22
N TYR A 201 -13.23 2.84 12.61
CA TYR A 201 -14.35 3.53 13.24
C TYR A 201 -15.72 3.11 12.71
N PHE A 202 -15.76 2.45 11.55
CA PHE A 202 -17.01 2.15 10.88
C PHE A 202 -17.75 0.95 11.50
N LYS A 203 -17.04 0.07 12.20
CA LYS A 203 -17.63 -1.12 12.82
C LYS A 203 -18.25 -0.80 14.17
N SER A 204 -19.26 -1.55 14.55
CA SER A 204 -19.96 -1.44 15.85
C SER A 204 -19.02 -1.59 17.06
N TYR A 205 -17.87 -2.22 16.90
CA TYR A 205 -16.80 -2.29 17.88
C TYR A 205 -15.53 -1.65 17.31
N LYS A 206 -14.94 -0.72 18.06
CA LYS A 206 -13.71 -0.03 17.71
C LYS A 206 -12.54 -1.01 17.75
N ARG A 207 -11.87 -1.18 16.62
CA ARG A 207 -10.67 -2.01 16.51
C ARG A 207 -9.47 -1.16 16.15
N GLN A 208 -8.34 -1.42 16.79
CA GLN A 208 -7.08 -0.78 16.50
C GLN A 208 -6.11 -1.80 15.92
N TYR A 209 -5.50 -1.44 14.80
CA TYR A 209 -4.52 -2.28 14.13
C TYR A 209 -3.14 -1.65 14.20
N HIS A 210 -2.18 -2.41 14.71
CA HIS A 210 -0.76 -2.09 14.69
C HIS A 210 -0.12 -2.91 13.59
N VAL A 211 0.39 -2.26 12.56
CA VAL A 211 0.93 -2.93 11.38
C VAL A 211 2.43 -2.69 11.31
N PHE A 212 3.21 -3.77 11.28
CA PHE A 212 4.61 -3.73 10.91
C PHE A 212 4.75 -4.21 9.47
N GLY A 213 5.50 -3.48 8.65
CA GLY A 213 5.57 -3.82 7.25
C GLY A 213 6.91 -3.58 6.63
N THR A 214 7.15 -4.33 5.54
CA THR A 214 8.26 -4.14 4.63
C THR A 214 7.76 -4.10 3.20
N ALA A 215 8.36 -3.25 2.36
CA ALA A 215 8.07 -3.20 0.93
C ALA A 215 9.36 -2.98 0.15
N PHE A 216 9.74 -3.98 -0.65
CA PHE A 216 10.84 -3.86 -1.60
C PHE A 216 10.34 -3.24 -2.90
N SER A 217 11.11 -2.31 -3.48
CA SER A 217 10.78 -1.69 -4.76
C SER A 217 12.00 -1.68 -5.66
N TYR A 218 11.77 -1.92 -6.95
CA TYR A 218 12.79 -1.81 -7.99
C TYR A 218 12.27 -0.96 -9.15
N GLU A 219 13.02 0.09 -9.52
CA GLU A 219 12.69 1.05 -10.56
C GLU A 219 13.48 0.78 -11.86
N PHE A 220 12.76 0.59 -12.95
CA PHE A 220 13.30 0.46 -14.30
C PHE A 220 13.18 1.78 -15.06
N LYS A 221 14.27 2.30 -15.60
CA LYS A 221 14.26 3.50 -16.45
C LYS A 221 14.30 3.11 -17.92
N ILE A 222 13.16 3.26 -18.59
CA ILE A 222 13.04 2.98 -20.03
C ILE A 222 13.40 4.26 -20.79
N LYS A 223 14.61 4.29 -21.36
CA LYS A 223 15.09 5.40 -22.18
C LYS A 223 14.33 5.43 -23.52
N LYS A 224 14.04 6.64 -24.03
CA LYS A 224 13.72 6.81 -25.45
C LYS A 224 14.88 6.30 -26.29
N ARG A 225 14.60 5.42 -27.24
CA ARG A 225 15.47 5.24 -28.41
C ARG A 225 15.32 6.43 -29.34
#